data_ef58c8b105b1b4202ef4615500a40549
#
_entry.id   ef58c8b105b1b4202ef4615500a40549
#
_cell.length_a   1.000
_cell.length_b   1.000
_cell.length_c   1.000
_cell.angle_alpha   90.00
_cell.angle_beta   90.00
_cell.angle_gamma   90.00
#
_symmetry.space_group_name_H-M   'P 1'
#
loop_
_entity.id
_entity.type
_entity.pdbx_description
1 polymer ?
#
loop_
_entity_poly.entity_id
_entity_poly.type
_entity_poly.pdbx_seq_one_letter_code
_entity_poly.pdbx_strand_id
1 'polypeptide(L)'
;MDTKKLRQKILDLAIRGKLVPQDPNDEPASVLLERIKEEKERLIKEGKIKKSKKTVSSDTYHYENKYLPKGWTICSLDDLATFGGGKTPSMDNRKYWNNAKHLWITSKDMKFAHIADSLLKISDAALDQMTIYGKGTLLIVTRSGILRHTFPIAILDTEATVNQDVKAISCVLSHIHTYLYYVIKAQEQVILKDYHKDGTTVDSIDFDKFK
;
A
#
# COMPACT_ATOMS: atom_id res chain seq x y z
N MET A 1 -21.00 12.21 -19.28
CA MET A 1 -19.56 11.93 -19.37
C MET A 1 -19.20 10.90 -18.32
N ASP A 2 -18.55 9.80 -18.69
CA ASP A 2 -18.14 8.74 -17.73
C ASP A 2 -16.90 9.20 -16.96
N THR A 3 -17.13 9.71 -15.75
CA THR A 3 -16.08 10.27 -14.89
C THR A 3 -15.07 9.21 -14.42
N LYS A 4 -15.50 7.93 -14.34
CA LYS A 4 -14.61 6.81 -13.96
C LYS A 4 -13.59 6.54 -15.08
N LYS A 5 -14.06 6.48 -16.34
CA LYS A 5 -13.19 6.29 -17.50
C LYS A 5 -12.23 7.47 -17.70
N LEU A 6 -12.72 8.70 -17.48
CA LEU A 6 -11.86 9.88 -17.57
C LEU A 6 -10.74 9.85 -16.52
N ARG A 7 -11.09 9.55 -15.26
CA ARG A 7 -10.09 9.42 -14.19
C ARG A 7 -9.03 8.36 -14.53
N GLN A 8 -9.47 7.18 -14.99
CA GLN A 8 -8.54 6.12 -15.38
C GLN A 8 -7.61 6.58 -16.50
N LYS A 9 -8.13 7.27 -17.52
CA LYS A 9 -7.32 7.79 -18.62
C LYS A 9 -6.26 8.79 -18.15
N ILE A 10 -6.62 9.68 -17.20
CA ILE A 10 -5.68 10.64 -16.62
C ILE A 10 -4.57 9.90 -15.85
N LEU A 11 -4.93 8.91 -15.04
CA LEU A 11 -3.96 8.11 -14.29
C LEU A 11 -3.03 7.33 -15.22
N ASP A 12 -3.56 6.71 -16.29
CA ASP A 12 -2.77 5.99 -17.29
C ASP A 12 -1.75 6.90 -17.99
N LEU A 13 -2.13 8.13 -18.29
CA LEU A 13 -1.21 9.11 -18.87
C LEU A 13 -0.14 9.54 -17.86
N ALA A 14 -0.53 9.73 -16.60
CA ALA A 14 0.38 10.13 -15.52
C ALA A 14 1.48 9.09 -15.30
N ILE A 15 1.10 7.81 -15.09
CA ILE A 15 2.06 6.73 -14.81
C ILE A 15 2.96 6.37 -16.01
N ARG A 16 2.64 6.88 -17.19
CA ARG A 16 3.47 6.73 -18.41
C ARG A 16 4.29 7.98 -18.73
N GLY A 17 4.28 8.99 -17.85
CA GLY A 17 4.96 10.27 -18.09
C GLY A 17 4.43 11.07 -19.27
N LYS A 18 3.13 10.87 -19.66
CA LYS A 18 2.50 11.50 -20.82
C LYS A 18 1.45 12.55 -20.45
N LEU A 19 1.20 12.77 -19.16
CA LEU A 19 0.17 13.72 -18.70
C LEU A 19 0.67 15.16 -18.81
N VAL A 20 1.93 15.38 -18.46
CA VAL A 20 2.59 16.69 -18.51
C VAL A 20 3.96 16.55 -19.19
N PRO A 21 4.52 17.62 -19.80
CA PRO A 21 5.90 17.60 -20.27
C PRO A 21 6.86 17.27 -19.13
N GLN A 22 7.93 16.53 -19.43
CA GLN A 22 8.99 16.25 -18.47
C GLN A 22 9.89 17.48 -18.34
N ASP A 23 10.20 17.90 -17.12
CA ASP A 23 11.18 18.95 -16.86
C ASP A 23 12.59 18.34 -16.92
N PRO A 24 13.48 18.83 -17.79
CA PRO A 24 14.85 18.33 -17.86
C PRO A 24 15.70 18.66 -16.62
N ASN A 25 15.23 19.57 -15.75
CA ASN A 25 15.89 19.95 -14.52
C ASN A 25 15.42 19.12 -13.31
N ASP A 26 14.38 18.28 -13.49
CA ASP A 26 13.92 17.38 -12.43
C ASP A 26 15.04 16.41 -12.05
N GLU A 27 15.15 16.13 -10.75
CA GLU A 27 16.09 15.14 -10.24
C GLU A 27 15.78 13.76 -10.83
N PRO A 28 16.77 13.03 -11.38
CA PRO A 28 16.55 11.66 -11.86
C PRO A 28 16.06 10.73 -10.76
N ALA A 29 15.10 9.86 -11.06
CA ALA A 29 14.53 8.89 -10.10
C ALA A 29 15.58 7.95 -9.49
N SER A 30 16.70 7.70 -10.19
CA SER A 30 17.83 6.93 -9.65
C SER A 30 18.43 7.55 -8.40
N VAL A 31 18.55 8.89 -8.35
CA VAL A 31 19.07 9.63 -7.16
C VAL A 31 18.10 9.51 -6.00
N LEU A 32 16.81 9.64 -6.25
CA LEU A 32 15.78 9.41 -5.21
C LEU A 32 15.84 7.98 -4.66
N LEU A 33 16.02 6.98 -5.54
CA LEU A 33 16.12 5.57 -5.13
C LEU A 33 17.34 5.30 -4.27
N GLU A 34 18.49 5.93 -4.56
CA GLU A 34 19.68 5.83 -3.72
C GLU A 34 19.40 6.38 -2.31
N ARG A 35 18.78 7.55 -2.22
CA ARG A 35 18.39 8.12 -0.90
C ARG A 35 17.42 7.23 -0.14
N ILE A 36 16.45 6.63 -0.82
CA ILE A 36 15.51 5.68 -0.20
C ILE A 36 16.27 4.46 0.32
N LYS A 37 17.21 3.94 -0.44
CA LYS A 37 18.03 2.79 -0.05
C LYS A 37 18.88 3.09 1.18
N GLU A 38 19.57 4.22 1.18
CA GLU A 38 20.38 4.67 2.33
C GLU A 38 19.54 4.82 3.59
N GLU A 39 18.38 5.48 3.48
CA GLU A 39 17.45 5.65 4.60
C GLU A 39 16.91 4.30 5.09
N LYS A 40 16.58 3.38 4.19
CA LYS A 40 16.13 2.04 4.53
C LYS A 40 17.21 1.26 5.28
N GLU A 41 18.46 1.33 4.83
CA GLU A 41 19.60 0.72 5.51
C GLU A 41 19.83 1.32 6.89
N ARG A 42 19.70 2.65 7.03
CA ARG A 42 19.78 3.35 8.33
C ARG A 42 18.70 2.83 9.29
N LEU A 43 17.45 2.77 8.85
CA LEU A 43 16.33 2.30 9.68
C LEU A 43 16.49 0.84 10.08
N ILE A 44 17.07 0.00 9.22
CA ILE A 44 17.40 -1.41 9.56
C ILE A 44 18.49 -1.46 10.63
N LYS A 45 19.57 -0.68 10.49
CA LYS A 45 20.67 -0.62 11.49
C LYS A 45 20.17 -0.12 12.85
N GLU A 46 19.24 0.82 12.86
CA GLU A 46 18.58 1.34 14.07
C GLU A 46 17.53 0.37 14.67
N GLY A 47 17.27 -0.76 14.02
CA GLY A 47 16.26 -1.73 14.47
C GLY A 47 14.80 -1.26 14.31
N LYS A 48 14.56 -0.14 13.62
CA LYS A 48 13.22 0.41 13.40
C LYS A 48 12.41 -0.37 12.39
N ILE A 49 13.07 -0.97 11.39
CA ILE A 49 12.45 -1.84 10.38
C ILE A 49 13.22 -3.13 10.24
N LYS A 50 12.52 -4.20 9.88
CA LYS A 50 13.15 -5.50 9.62
C LYS A 50 13.67 -5.55 8.18
N LYS A 51 14.80 -6.22 7.98
CA LYS A 51 15.30 -6.51 6.64
C LYS A 51 14.27 -7.37 5.89
N SER A 52 13.84 -6.91 4.73
CA SER A 52 12.96 -7.68 3.85
C SER A 52 13.68 -8.95 3.39
N LYS A 53 12.98 -10.08 3.39
CA LYS A 53 13.45 -11.27 2.68
C LYS A 53 13.21 -10.98 1.21
N LYS A 54 14.26 -10.76 0.41
CA LYS A 54 14.12 -10.65 -1.04
C LYS A 54 13.41 -11.92 -1.54
N THR A 55 12.18 -11.77 -1.96
CA THR A 55 11.51 -12.78 -2.77
C THR A 55 12.11 -12.60 -4.17
N VAL A 56 12.97 -13.51 -4.59
CA VAL A 56 13.44 -13.56 -5.97
C VAL A 56 12.23 -14.05 -6.77
N SER A 57 11.41 -13.13 -7.27
CA SER A 57 10.45 -13.51 -8.30
C SER A 57 11.24 -13.70 -9.58
N SER A 58 11.23 -14.93 -10.11
CA SER A 58 11.84 -15.26 -11.40
C SER A 58 11.10 -14.62 -12.59
N ASP A 59 9.93 -14.07 -12.35
CA ASP A 59 9.14 -13.36 -13.33
C ASP A 59 9.40 -11.85 -13.20
N THR A 60 10.61 -11.45 -13.59
CA THR A 60 10.85 -10.05 -13.91
C THR A 60 9.98 -9.74 -15.12
N TYR A 61 8.86 -9.04 -14.93
CA TYR A 61 8.19 -8.38 -16.04
C TYR A 61 9.24 -7.51 -16.69
N HIS A 62 9.73 -7.94 -17.86
CA HIS A 62 10.61 -7.16 -18.70
C HIS A 62 9.79 -5.98 -19.26
N TYR A 63 9.56 -4.96 -18.42
CA TYR A 63 9.34 -3.63 -18.96
C TYR A 63 10.62 -3.30 -19.72
N GLU A 64 10.56 -3.46 -21.02
CA GLU A 64 11.68 -3.03 -21.85
C GLU A 64 11.93 -1.56 -21.52
N ASN A 65 13.10 -1.25 -20.96
CA ASN A 65 13.56 0.12 -20.62
C ASN A 65 13.46 1.10 -21.82
N LYS A 66 13.16 0.58 -23.01
CA LYS A 66 13.02 1.28 -24.27
C LYS A 66 11.94 2.39 -24.30
N TYR A 67 10.99 2.37 -23.37
CA TYR A 67 9.83 3.27 -23.38
C TYR A 67 9.70 4.17 -22.16
N LEU A 68 10.68 4.16 -21.27
CA LEU A 68 10.66 5.04 -20.11
C LEU A 68 11.09 6.45 -20.49
N PRO A 69 10.40 7.50 -20.00
CA PRO A 69 10.87 8.88 -20.12
C PRO A 69 12.29 9.02 -19.53
N LYS A 70 13.05 9.99 -20.05
CA LYS A 70 14.36 10.31 -19.49
C LYS A 70 14.24 10.68 -18.00
N GLY A 71 15.11 10.17 -17.18
CA GLY A 71 15.09 10.41 -15.72
C GLY A 71 14.22 9.43 -14.93
N TRP A 72 13.42 8.58 -15.60
CA TRP A 72 12.63 7.56 -14.93
C TRP A 72 13.43 6.27 -14.71
N THR A 73 13.08 5.53 -13.66
CA THR A 73 13.74 4.26 -13.32
C THR A 73 12.67 3.26 -12.82
N ILE A 74 12.83 1.99 -13.16
CA ILE A 74 11.98 0.91 -12.65
C ILE A 74 12.51 0.48 -11.29
N CYS A 75 11.60 0.29 -10.34
CA CYS A 75 11.89 -0.28 -9.03
C CYS A 75 10.70 -1.13 -8.54
N SER A 76 10.94 -1.97 -7.55
CA SER A 76 9.89 -2.72 -6.87
C SER A 76 9.25 -1.90 -5.75
N LEU A 77 8.05 -2.28 -5.32
CA LEU A 77 7.44 -1.69 -4.12
C LEU A 77 8.30 -1.96 -2.88
N ASP A 78 8.98 -3.12 -2.84
CA ASP A 78 9.88 -3.48 -1.75
C ASP A 78 11.10 -2.54 -1.64
N ASP A 79 11.51 -1.89 -2.73
CA ASP A 79 12.56 -0.86 -2.66
C ASP A 79 12.06 0.41 -1.96
N LEU A 80 10.80 0.77 -2.15
CA LEU A 80 10.20 2.06 -1.72
C LEU A 80 9.59 2.05 -0.33
N ALA A 81 9.17 0.87 0.16
CA ALA A 81 8.33 0.77 1.34
C ALA A 81 8.66 -0.45 2.21
N THR A 82 8.08 -0.48 3.39
CA THR A 82 7.97 -1.64 4.25
C THR A 82 6.52 -2.10 4.35
N PHE A 83 6.32 -3.36 4.65
CA PHE A 83 5.00 -3.98 4.65
C PHE A 83 4.67 -4.57 6.01
N GLY A 84 3.41 -4.44 6.39
CA GLY A 84 2.90 -5.03 7.60
C GLY A 84 1.48 -5.54 7.43
N GLY A 85 0.98 -6.14 8.46
CA GLY A 85 -0.41 -6.63 8.54
C GLY A 85 -0.91 -6.49 9.96
N GLY A 86 -2.12 -6.96 10.18
CA GLY A 86 -2.74 -6.88 11.48
C GLY A 86 -3.30 -8.21 11.96
N LYS A 87 -4.06 -8.10 13.02
CA LYS A 87 -4.74 -9.21 13.69
C LYS A 87 -6.16 -8.80 14.06
N THR A 88 -6.99 -9.78 14.34
CA THR A 88 -8.26 -9.58 15.03
C THR A 88 -8.06 -9.95 16.50
N PRO A 89 -8.21 -9.00 17.43
CA PRO A 89 -8.28 -9.34 18.85
C PRO A 89 -9.45 -10.29 19.12
N SER A 90 -9.33 -11.20 20.10
CA SER A 90 -10.41 -12.12 20.40
C SER A 90 -11.72 -11.38 20.65
N MET A 91 -12.75 -11.71 19.87
CA MET A 91 -14.08 -11.09 19.97
C MET A 91 -14.78 -11.43 21.28
N ASP A 92 -14.45 -12.57 21.89
CA ASP A 92 -15.02 -13.02 23.15
C ASP A 92 -14.43 -12.30 24.37
N ASN A 93 -13.26 -11.68 24.20
CA ASN A 93 -12.62 -10.92 25.27
C ASN A 93 -13.11 -9.47 25.28
N ARG A 94 -14.14 -9.21 26.10
CA ARG A 94 -14.74 -7.88 26.23
C ARG A 94 -13.75 -6.79 26.63
N LYS A 95 -12.63 -7.11 27.30
CA LYS A 95 -11.60 -6.13 27.66
C LYS A 95 -10.96 -5.47 26.45
N TYR A 96 -10.93 -6.16 25.31
CA TYR A 96 -10.34 -5.62 24.07
C TYR A 96 -11.26 -4.64 23.35
N TRP A 97 -12.57 -4.63 23.66
CA TRP A 97 -13.59 -3.87 22.95
C TRP A 97 -14.27 -2.81 23.81
N ASN A 98 -14.16 -2.92 25.16
CA ASN A 98 -14.71 -1.93 26.07
C ASN A 98 -13.75 -0.74 26.22
N ASN A 99 -14.29 0.48 26.33
CA ASN A 99 -13.53 1.73 26.38
C ASN A 99 -12.56 1.89 25.20
N ALA A 100 -13.00 1.43 24.04
CA ALA A 100 -12.22 1.38 22.81
C ALA A 100 -12.03 2.80 22.23
N LYS A 101 -10.78 3.17 21.97
CA LYS A 101 -10.42 4.49 21.44
C LYS A 101 -9.47 4.42 20.25
N HIS A 102 -8.76 3.29 20.06
CA HIS A 102 -7.81 3.13 18.98
C HIS A 102 -8.50 2.58 17.73
N LEU A 103 -8.25 3.18 16.59
CA LEU A 103 -8.84 2.76 15.33
C LEU A 103 -8.39 1.33 14.97
N TRP A 104 -9.35 0.50 14.55
CA TRP A 104 -9.10 -0.84 14.03
C TRP A 104 -9.75 -0.98 12.67
N ILE A 105 -8.94 -0.84 11.64
CA ILE A 105 -9.37 -0.78 10.25
C ILE A 105 -9.59 -2.18 9.68
N THR A 106 -10.70 -2.34 8.99
CA THR A 106 -11.08 -3.54 8.24
C THR A 106 -11.39 -3.19 6.79
N SER A 107 -11.66 -4.19 5.95
CA SER A 107 -12.10 -3.96 4.58
C SER A 107 -13.40 -3.13 4.47
N LYS A 108 -14.23 -3.10 5.53
CA LYS A 108 -15.47 -2.32 5.57
C LYS A 108 -15.24 -0.81 5.68
N ASP A 109 -14.09 -0.41 6.19
CA ASP A 109 -13.69 0.99 6.37
C ASP A 109 -13.06 1.57 5.10
N MET A 110 -12.64 0.71 4.17
CA MET A 110 -11.87 1.05 2.96
C MET A 110 -12.75 1.58 1.81
N LYS A 111 -13.66 2.54 2.11
CA LYS A 111 -14.61 3.11 1.13
C LYS A 111 -14.10 4.39 0.49
N PHE A 112 -13.20 5.10 1.12
CA PHE A 112 -12.69 6.40 0.72
C PHE A 112 -11.18 6.35 0.55
N ALA A 113 -10.64 7.35 -0.16
CA ALA A 113 -9.21 7.49 -0.38
C ALA A 113 -8.42 7.80 0.91
N HIS A 114 -9.10 8.43 1.89
CA HIS A 114 -8.52 8.84 3.17
C HIS A 114 -9.33 8.25 4.32
N ILE A 115 -8.64 7.76 5.34
CA ILE A 115 -9.23 7.14 6.53
C ILE A 115 -8.77 7.91 7.77
N ALA A 116 -9.72 8.57 8.43
CA ALA A 116 -9.53 9.29 9.69
C ALA A 116 -10.27 8.64 10.87
N ASP A 117 -11.16 7.68 10.61
CA ASP A 117 -11.94 6.96 11.63
C ASP A 117 -12.23 5.52 11.17
N SER A 118 -12.76 4.68 12.07
CA SER A 118 -13.12 3.29 11.82
C SER A 118 -14.46 2.93 12.44
N LEU A 119 -15.13 1.95 11.85
CA LEU A 119 -16.41 1.42 12.37
C LEU A 119 -16.25 0.78 13.75
N LEU A 120 -15.12 0.12 13.96
CA LEU A 120 -14.79 -0.53 15.24
C LEU A 120 -13.47 0.05 15.77
N LYS A 121 -13.39 0.13 17.08
CA LYS A 121 -12.19 0.54 17.81
C LYS A 121 -11.80 -0.53 18.81
N ILE A 122 -10.55 -0.49 19.24
CA ILE A 122 -10.00 -1.40 20.25
C ILE A 122 -9.50 -0.61 21.45
N SER A 123 -9.44 -1.28 22.60
CA SER A 123 -8.95 -0.71 23.87
C SER A 123 -7.43 -0.74 23.95
N ASP A 124 -6.87 -0.07 24.97
CA ASP A 124 -5.45 -0.15 25.31
C ASP A 124 -5.01 -1.61 25.55
N ALA A 125 -5.84 -2.42 26.19
CA ALA A 125 -5.53 -3.82 26.47
C ALA A 125 -5.37 -4.69 25.19
N ALA A 126 -6.01 -4.31 24.09
CA ALA A 126 -5.82 -4.99 22.82
C ALA A 126 -4.58 -4.47 22.06
N LEU A 127 -4.20 -3.22 22.31
CA LEU A 127 -3.14 -2.54 21.59
C LEU A 127 -1.77 -3.20 21.76
N ASP A 128 -1.49 -3.78 22.93
CA ASP A 128 -0.22 -4.45 23.26
C ASP A 128 0.15 -5.58 22.29
N GLN A 129 -0.84 -6.18 21.63
CA GLN A 129 -0.64 -7.24 20.64
C GLN A 129 -0.81 -6.80 19.19
N MET A 130 -1.01 -5.51 18.97
CA MET A 130 -1.25 -4.94 17.64
C MET A 130 -0.05 -4.15 17.13
N THR A 131 0.04 -4.03 15.83
CA THR A 131 0.97 -3.07 15.20
C THR A 131 0.21 -1.79 14.91
N ILE A 132 0.74 -0.66 15.38
CA ILE A 132 0.21 0.67 15.08
C ILE A 132 0.89 1.17 13.82
N TYR A 133 0.09 1.68 12.89
CA TYR A 133 0.54 2.32 11.67
C TYR A 133 0.25 3.82 11.76
N GLY A 134 1.24 4.64 11.43
CA GLY A 134 1.13 6.09 11.50
C GLY A 134 0.44 6.71 10.29
N LYS A 135 0.15 8.01 10.40
CA LYS A 135 -0.35 8.85 9.32
C LYS A 135 0.52 8.72 8.06
N GLY A 136 -0.11 8.70 6.88
CA GLY A 136 0.56 8.55 5.58
C GLY A 136 0.81 7.10 5.17
N THR A 137 0.56 6.11 6.06
CA THR A 137 0.59 4.70 5.68
C THR A 137 -0.52 4.40 4.69
N LEU A 138 -0.19 3.71 3.59
CA LEU A 138 -1.18 3.21 2.66
C LEU A 138 -1.74 1.88 3.18
N LEU A 139 -3.03 1.72 3.10
CA LEU A 139 -3.72 0.47 3.40
C LEU A 139 -4.30 -0.13 2.13
N ILE A 140 -4.15 -1.44 1.95
CA ILE A 140 -4.77 -2.20 0.87
C ILE A 140 -5.52 -3.40 1.42
N VAL A 141 -6.64 -3.74 0.80
CA VAL A 141 -7.36 -4.99 1.10
C VAL A 141 -6.73 -6.13 0.31
N THR A 142 -6.24 -7.14 1.02
CA THR A 142 -5.59 -8.31 0.40
C THR A 142 -6.42 -9.58 0.49
N ARG A 143 -7.53 -9.57 1.25
CA ARG A 143 -8.45 -10.70 1.38
C ARG A 143 -9.87 -10.18 1.64
N SER A 144 -10.76 -10.36 0.68
CA SER A 144 -12.19 -9.99 0.80
C SER A 144 -12.94 -10.36 -0.49
N GLY A 145 -14.24 -10.64 -0.40
CA GLY A 145 -15.11 -10.78 -1.58
C GLY A 145 -15.20 -9.54 -2.46
N ILE A 146 -14.83 -8.35 -1.94
CA ILE A 146 -14.82 -7.10 -2.73
C ILE A 146 -13.78 -7.12 -3.85
N LEU A 147 -12.73 -7.96 -3.73
CA LEU A 147 -11.66 -8.10 -4.71
C LEU A 147 -12.12 -8.64 -6.06
N ARG A 148 -13.34 -9.19 -6.14
CA ARG A 148 -13.99 -9.54 -7.42
C ARG A 148 -14.32 -8.33 -8.29
N HIS A 149 -14.40 -7.14 -7.70
CA HIS A 149 -14.89 -5.94 -8.38
C HIS A 149 -13.96 -4.73 -8.29
N THR A 150 -13.20 -4.63 -7.21
CA THR A 150 -12.36 -3.46 -6.95
C THR A 150 -11.18 -3.83 -6.05
N PHE A 151 -10.11 -3.07 -6.14
CA PHE A 151 -8.94 -3.15 -5.27
C PHE A 151 -8.92 -1.94 -4.33
N PRO A 152 -9.46 -2.08 -3.09
CA PRO A 152 -9.51 -0.94 -2.16
C PRO A 152 -8.11 -0.57 -1.69
N ILE A 153 -7.80 0.72 -1.83
CA ILE A 153 -6.60 1.36 -1.31
C ILE A 153 -6.97 2.68 -0.66
N ALA A 154 -6.36 3.00 0.48
CA ALA A 154 -6.55 4.25 1.20
C ALA A 154 -5.27 4.73 1.89
N ILE A 155 -5.25 6.00 2.26
CA ILE A 155 -4.18 6.65 3.04
C ILE A 155 -4.71 6.86 4.46
N LEU A 156 -3.93 6.53 5.47
CA LEU A 156 -4.24 6.87 6.86
C LEU A 156 -3.99 8.35 7.12
N ASP A 157 -4.99 9.04 7.63
CA ASP A 157 -4.87 10.44 8.07
C ASP A 157 -4.48 10.55 9.56
N THR A 158 -4.56 9.45 10.29
CA THR A 158 -4.20 9.34 11.70
C THR A 158 -3.63 7.95 12.00
N GLU A 159 -3.21 7.70 13.24
CA GLU A 159 -2.73 6.39 13.66
C GLU A 159 -3.87 5.37 13.71
N ALA A 160 -3.60 4.15 13.25
CA ALA A 160 -4.55 3.05 13.30
C ALA A 160 -3.87 1.68 13.39
N THR A 161 -4.62 0.69 13.84
CA THR A 161 -4.33 -0.72 13.68
C THR A 161 -5.18 -1.32 12.57
N VAL A 162 -4.83 -2.49 12.06
CA VAL A 162 -5.57 -3.14 10.97
C VAL A 162 -5.88 -4.60 11.32
N ASN A 163 -6.89 -5.17 10.66
CA ASN A 163 -7.15 -6.61 10.75
C ASN A 163 -6.22 -7.42 9.84
N GLN A 164 -6.34 -8.74 9.83
CA GLN A 164 -5.50 -9.64 9.02
C GLN A 164 -5.77 -9.55 7.51
N ASP A 165 -6.90 -8.99 7.10
CA ASP A 165 -7.31 -8.91 5.68
C ASP A 165 -6.80 -7.64 5.00
N VAL A 166 -6.26 -6.72 5.80
CA VAL A 166 -5.66 -5.45 5.36
C VAL A 166 -4.14 -5.51 5.52
N LYS A 167 -3.43 -5.05 4.51
CA LYS A 167 -1.99 -4.83 4.54
C LYS A 167 -1.67 -3.35 4.58
N ALA A 168 -0.66 -3.01 5.35
CA ALA A 168 -0.10 -1.67 5.46
C ALA A 168 1.18 -1.57 4.65
N ILE A 169 1.33 -0.48 3.91
CA ILE A 169 2.50 -0.12 3.10
C ILE A 169 3.02 1.20 3.66
N SER A 170 4.12 1.17 4.38
CA SER A 170 4.75 2.34 4.97
C SER A 170 5.94 2.77 4.12
N CYS A 171 5.85 3.91 3.45
CA CYS A 171 6.91 4.44 2.62
C CYS A 171 8.17 4.75 3.46
N VAL A 172 9.34 4.40 2.96
CA VAL A 172 10.63 4.71 3.62
C VAL A 172 10.79 6.22 3.73
N LEU A 173 10.49 6.96 2.66
CA LEU A 173 10.36 8.42 2.68
C LEU A 173 8.88 8.80 2.69
N SER A 174 8.45 9.47 3.75
CA SER A 174 7.03 9.76 3.99
C SER A 174 6.37 10.57 2.87
N HIS A 175 7.10 11.47 2.21
CA HIS A 175 6.54 12.37 1.18
C HIS A 175 6.13 11.68 -0.13
N ILE A 176 6.54 10.40 -0.37
CA ILE A 176 6.16 9.69 -1.60
C ILE A 176 4.83 8.92 -1.49
N HIS A 177 4.18 8.89 -0.33
CA HIS A 177 2.97 8.07 -0.11
C HIS A 177 1.82 8.43 -1.07
N THR A 178 1.60 9.72 -1.33
CA THR A 178 0.54 10.17 -2.25
C THR A 178 0.84 9.73 -3.70
N TYR A 179 2.09 9.83 -4.14
CA TYR A 179 2.51 9.33 -5.44
C TYR A 179 2.26 7.82 -5.54
N LEU A 180 2.70 7.06 -4.55
CA LEU A 180 2.54 5.61 -4.51
C LEU A 180 1.06 5.18 -4.49
N TYR A 181 0.21 5.93 -3.76
CA TYR A 181 -1.24 5.74 -3.78
C TYR A 181 -1.79 5.82 -5.22
N TYR A 182 -1.43 6.87 -5.96
CA TYR A 182 -1.93 7.05 -7.32
C TYR A 182 -1.36 6.02 -8.30
N VAL A 183 -0.11 5.62 -8.16
CA VAL A 183 0.50 4.55 -8.98
C VAL A 183 -0.25 3.23 -8.78
N ILE A 184 -0.46 2.80 -7.54
CA ILE A 184 -1.20 1.58 -7.23
C ILE A 184 -2.65 1.70 -7.70
N LYS A 185 -3.30 2.85 -7.50
CA LYS A 185 -4.69 3.08 -7.93
C LYS A 185 -4.82 3.05 -9.46
N ALA A 186 -3.85 3.55 -10.19
CA ALA A 186 -3.82 3.48 -11.66
C ALA A 186 -3.74 2.04 -12.16
N GLN A 187 -3.07 1.17 -11.41
CA GLN A 187 -2.85 -0.25 -11.74
C GLN A 187 -3.96 -1.19 -11.25
N GLU A 188 -5.05 -0.67 -10.70
CA GLU A 188 -6.13 -1.47 -10.08
C GLU A 188 -6.56 -2.65 -10.94
N GLN A 189 -6.78 -2.45 -12.24
CA GLN A 189 -7.24 -3.51 -13.15
C GLN A 189 -6.15 -4.56 -13.41
N VAL A 190 -4.90 -4.14 -13.49
CA VAL A 190 -3.75 -5.05 -13.65
C VAL A 190 -3.58 -5.87 -12.37
N ILE A 191 -3.67 -5.23 -11.22
CA ILE A 191 -3.56 -5.91 -9.91
C ILE A 191 -4.64 -6.98 -9.77
N LEU A 192 -5.89 -6.66 -10.08
CA LEU A 192 -7.01 -7.59 -10.02
C LEU A 192 -6.91 -8.71 -11.06
N LYS A 193 -6.25 -8.48 -12.19
CA LYS A 193 -6.07 -9.51 -13.22
C LYS A 193 -4.91 -10.44 -12.91
N ASP A 194 -3.75 -9.89 -12.54
CA ASP A 194 -2.48 -10.61 -12.55
C ASP A 194 -2.10 -11.16 -11.17
N TYR A 195 -2.64 -10.57 -10.09
CA TYR A 195 -2.33 -10.96 -8.71
C TYR A 195 -3.52 -11.51 -7.92
N HIS A 196 -4.71 -11.56 -8.53
CA HIS A 196 -5.91 -12.11 -7.90
C HIS A 196 -5.81 -13.63 -7.79
N LYS A 197 -6.27 -14.15 -6.66
CA LYS A 197 -6.43 -15.57 -6.38
C LYS A 197 -7.87 -15.85 -5.97
N ASP A 198 -8.53 -16.69 -6.73
CA ASP A 198 -9.86 -17.17 -6.36
C ASP A 198 -9.78 -17.99 -5.07
N GLY A 199 -10.67 -17.70 -4.16
CA GLY A 199 -10.84 -18.45 -2.91
C GLY A 199 -12.21 -19.13 -2.86
N THR A 200 -12.29 -20.29 -2.24
CA THR A 200 -13.57 -21.01 -2.04
C THR A 200 -14.57 -20.17 -1.24
N THR A 201 -14.10 -19.40 -0.28
CA THR A 201 -14.93 -18.55 0.58
C THR A 201 -14.68 -17.07 0.32
N VAL A 202 -13.43 -16.67 0.18
CA VAL A 202 -13.02 -15.27 0.05
C VAL A 202 -11.81 -15.17 -0.87
N ASP A 203 -11.86 -14.25 -1.81
CA ASP A 203 -10.78 -14.00 -2.75
C ASP A 203 -9.61 -13.25 -2.07
N SER A 204 -8.43 -13.38 -2.65
CA SER A 204 -7.22 -12.75 -2.11
C SER A 204 -6.31 -12.22 -3.22
N ILE A 205 -5.35 -11.40 -2.83
CA ILE A 205 -4.25 -10.94 -3.68
C ILE A 205 -2.98 -11.72 -3.33
N ASP A 206 -2.26 -12.18 -4.33
CA ASP A 206 -0.90 -12.72 -4.15
C ASP A 206 0.05 -11.57 -3.79
N PHE A 207 0.09 -11.30 -2.49
CA PHE A 207 0.83 -10.15 -1.99
C PHE A 207 2.35 -10.30 -2.19
N ASP A 208 2.87 -11.52 -2.23
CA ASP A 208 4.30 -11.76 -2.42
C ASP A 208 4.76 -11.48 -3.85
N LYS A 209 3.87 -11.67 -4.82
CA LYS A 209 4.12 -11.25 -6.21
C LYS A 209 3.85 -9.77 -6.46
N PHE A 210 2.96 -9.17 -5.66
CA PHE A 210 2.55 -7.77 -5.82
C PHE A 210 3.62 -6.77 -5.35
N LYS A 211 4.42 -7.07 -4.34
CA LYS A 211 5.40 -6.16 -3.70
C LYS A 211 6.75 -5.97 -4.45
#